data_552846340c500f423406d91c68d8eab8
#
_entry.id   552846340c500f423406d91c68d8eab8
#
_cell.length_a   1.000
_cell.length_b   1.000
_cell.length_c   1.000
_cell.angle_alpha   90.00
_cell.angle_beta   90.00
_cell.angle_gamma   90.00
#
_symmetry.space_group_name_H-M   'P 1'
#
loop_
_entity.id
_entity.type
_entity.pdbx_description
1 polymer ?
#
loop_
_entity_poly.entity_id
_entity_poly.type
_entity_poly.pdbx_seq_one_letter_code
_entity_poly.pdbx_strand_id
1 'polypeptide(L)'
;MAKKDAAPPPPISISDAEAQVMEVLWQRHPQGADEIAEALADRQDWQLATIKTLVNRLFTKGAISAEKDGRRYLYSPLLRREDWLSSQSLGLIDRLFQGRLTPLVAHFSAQRKLSAAELKALKQLIQDYEND
;
A
#
# COMPACT_ATOMS: atom_id res chain seq x y z
N MET A 1 8.59 28.28 3.86
CA MET A 1 8.44 27.70 2.53
C MET A 1 9.48 26.65 2.22
N ALA A 2 10.44 26.51 3.08
CA ALA A 2 11.48 25.51 2.89
C ALA A 2 10.93 24.11 2.65
N LYS A 3 9.78 23.80 3.23
CA LYS A 3 9.17 22.48 3.08
C LYS A 3 8.81 22.13 1.65
N LYS A 4 8.47 23.14 0.85
CA LYS A 4 8.12 22.88 -0.55
C LYS A 4 9.31 22.47 -1.38
N ASP A 5 10.46 22.93 -0.98
CA ASP A 5 11.69 22.66 -1.69
C ASP A 5 12.43 21.45 -1.17
N ALA A 6 11.98 20.94 -0.01
CA ALA A 6 12.60 19.78 0.58
C ALA A 6 12.26 18.54 -0.26
N ALA A 7 13.26 17.73 -0.50
CA ALA A 7 13.01 16.46 -1.17
C ALA A 7 12.08 15.61 -0.31
N PRO A 8 11.12 14.92 -0.91
CA PRO A 8 10.32 13.99 -0.15
C PRO A 8 11.19 12.88 0.42
N PRO A 9 10.85 12.33 1.58
CA PRO A 9 11.60 11.19 2.10
C PRO A 9 11.57 10.03 1.11
N PRO A 10 12.61 9.20 1.08
CA PRO A 10 12.60 8.04 0.21
C PRO A 10 11.36 7.19 0.50
N PRO A 11 10.74 6.60 -0.51
CA PRO A 11 9.59 5.75 -0.27
C PRO A 11 9.98 4.55 0.58
N ILE A 12 9.11 4.20 1.52
CA ILE A 12 9.30 3.01 2.34
C ILE A 12 8.95 1.80 1.49
N SER A 13 9.91 0.89 1.33
CA SER A 13 9.69 -0.33 0.57
C SER A 13 9.24 -1.44 1.49
N ILE A 14 8.07 -2.00 1.23
CA ILE A 14 7.54 -3.09 2.03
C ILE A 14 7.32 -4.31 1.14
N SER A 15 7.53 -5.49 1.71
CA SER A 15 7.31 -6.75 1.00
C SER A 15 5.82 -7.05 0.90
N ASP A 16 5.46 -8.04 0.08
CA ASP A 16 4.08 -8.48 -0.05
C ASP A 16 3.52 -8.95 1.30
N ALA A 17 4.33 -9.66 2.08
CA ALA A 17 3.92 -10.12 3.40
C ALA A 17 3.70 -8.94 4.35
N GLU A 18 4.60 -7.96 4.32
CA GLU A 18 4.46 -6.76 5.13
C GLU A 18 3.23 -5.96 4.71
N ALA A 19 2.91 -5.93 3.43
CA ALA A 19 1.73 -5.25 2.92
C ALA A 19 0.44 -5.86 3.47
N GLN A 20 0.42 -7.18 3.68
CA GLN A 20 -0.74 -7.84 4.30
C GLN A 20 -1.01 -7.31 5.70
N VAL A 21 0.05 -7.12 6.48
CA VAL A 21 -0.05 -6.54 7.82
C VAL A 21 -0.52 -5.10 7.74
N MET A 22 0.06 -4.32 6.82
CA MET A 22 -0.33 -2.92 6.66
C MET A 22 -1.81 -2.79 6.28
N GLU A 23 -2.33 -3.65 5.41
CA GLU A 23 -3.74 -3.59 5.01
C GLU A 23 -4.66 -3.78 6.22
N VAL A 24 -4.30 -4.67 7.14
CA VAL A 24 -5.06 -4.86 8.37
C VAL A 24 -5.05 -3.57 9.21
N LEU A 25 -3.88 -2.96 9.35
CA LEU A 25 -3.75 -1.74 10.15
C LEU A 25 -4.42 -0.53 9.48
N TRP A 26 -4.39 -0.46 8.16
CA TRP A 26 -5.08 0.63 7.47
C TRP A 26 -6.59 0.54 7.64
N GLN A 27 -7.13 -0.66 7.75
CA GLN A 27 -8.56 -0.85 7.97
C GLN A 27 -8.99 -0.47 9.38
N ARG A 28 -8.17 -0.82 10.36
CA ARG A 28 -8.46 -0.50 11.76
C ARG A 28 -7.16 -0.38 12.55
N HIS A 29 -7.04 0.66 13.31
CA HIS A 29 -5.89 0.87 14.20
C HIS A 29 -6.31 1.70 15.42
N PRO A 30 -5.59 1.55 16.55
CA PRO A 30 -4.42 0.69 16.72
C PRO A 30 -4.80 -0.77 16.94
N GLN A 31 -3.86 -1.68 16.67
CA GLN A 31 -4.06 -3.10 16.91
C GLN A 31 -2.76 -3.73 17.43
N GLY A 32 -2.91 -4.76 18.26
CA GLY A 32 -1.79 -5.56 18.71
C GLY A 32 -1.46 -6.67 17.71
N ALA A 33 -0.32 -7.31 17.88
CA ALA A 33 0.12 -8.39 16.99
C ALA A 33 -0.88 -9.56 16.98
N ASP A 34 -1.48 -9.86 18.12
CA ASP A 34 -2.48 -10.92 18.24
C ASP A 34 -3.74 -10.60 17.43
N GLU A 35 -4.16 -9.34 17.44
CA GLU A 35 -5.33 -8.92 16.65
C GLU A 35 -5.03 -8.96 15.15
N ILE A 36 -3.82 -8.58 14.76
CA ILE A 36 -3.39 -8.67 13.36
C ILE A 36 -3.37 -10.12 12.91
N ALA A 37 -2.82 -11.01 13.75
CA ALA A 37 -2.78 -12.44 13.45
C ALA A 37 -4.19 -13.01 13.24
N GLU A 38 -5.13 -12.62 14.11
CA GLU A 38 -6.51 -13.06 13.99
C GLU A 38 -7.15 -12.57 12.69
N ALA A 39 -6.90 -11.31 12.33
CA ALA A 39 -7.45 -10.74 11.11
C ALA A 39 -6.92 -11.43 9.86
N LEU A 40 -5.70 -11.96 9.89
CA LEU A 40 -5.09 -12.63 8.75
C LEU A 40 -5.26 -14.14 8.74
N ALA A 41 -5.86 -14.71 9.80
CA ALA A 41 -5.95 -16.16 9.95
C ALA A 41 -6.66 -16.84 8.80
N ASP A 42 -7.65 -16.20 8.20
CA ASP A 42 -8.40 -16.77 7.07
C ASP A 42 -7.65 -16.75 5.75
N ARG A 43 -6.67 -15.87 5.63
CA ARG A 43 -5.96 -15.66 4.37
C ARG A 43 -4.54 -16.19 4.38
N GLN A 44 -3.93 -16.25 5.55
CA GLN A 44 -2.55 -16.64 5.70
C GLN A 44 -2.43 -17.65 6.83
N ASP A 45 -1.63 -18.67 6.60
CA ASP A 45 -1.35 -19.69 7.62
C ASP A 45 -0.11 -19.29 8.42
N TRP A 46 -0.04 -18.04 8.85
CA TRP A 46 1.11 -17.51 9.57
C TRP A 46 0.91 -17.67 11.07
N GLN A 47 1.99 -18.04 11.72
CA GLN A 47 2.01 -18.11 13.17
C GLN A 47 2.23 -16.72 13.74
N LEU A 48 1.89 -16.57 15.02
CA LEU A 48 2.07 -15.29 15.72
C LEU A 48 3.53 -14.80 15.64
N ALA A 49 4.49 -15.71 15.71
CA ALA A 49 5.90 -15.35 15.60
C ALA A 49 6.21 -14.69 14.26
N THR A 50 5.60 -15.17 13.18
CA THR A 50 5.75 -14.57 11.85
C THR A 50 5.18 -13.17 11.83
N ILE A 51 3.99 -12.98 12.41
CA ILE A 51 3.37 -11.66 12.50
C ILE A 51 4.27 -10.69 13.27
N LYS A 52 4.82 -11.12 14.39
CA LYS A 52 5.72 -10.28 15.19
C LYS A 52 6.97 -9.89 14.42
N THR A 53 7.51 -10.80 13.63
CA THR A 53 8.66 -10.50 12.78
C THR A 53 8.33 -9.43 11.75
N LEU A 54 7.17 -9.56 11.08
CA LEU A 54 6.74 -8.60 10.08
C LEU A 54 6.48 -7.24 10.70
N VAL A 55 5.83 -7.21 11.86
CA VAL A 55 5.54 -5.99 12.59
C VAL A 55 6.86 -5.30 12.98
N ASN A 56 7.82 -6.07 13.47
CA ASN A 56 9.10 -5.51 13.87
C ASN A 56 9.85 -4.89 12.67
N ARG A 57 9.79 -5.56 11.53
CA ARG A 57 10.38 -5.02 10.31
C ARG A 57 9.72 -3.72 9.88
N LEU A 58 8.39 -3.68 9.94
CA LEU A 58 7.64 -2.47 9.60
C LEU A 58 7.97 -1.33 10.55
N PHE A 59 8.08 -1.63 11.83
CA PHE A 59 8.46 -0.63 12.82
C PHE A 59 9.86 -0.08 12.54
N THR A 60 10.80 -0.96 12.25
CA THR A 60 12.18 -0.57 11.94
C THR A 60 12.25 0.30 10.69
N LYS A 61 11.41 0.02 9.70
CA LYS A 61 11.33 0.81 8.46
C LYS A 61 10.65 2.16 8.64
N GLY A 62 10.00 2.37 9.78
CA GLY A 62 9.26 3.60 10.01
C GLY A 62 7.86 3.60 9.41
N ALA A 63 7.36 2.43 9.02
CA ALA A 63 6.03 2.33 8.41
C ALA A 63 4.90 2.34 9.43
N ILE A 64 5.20 1.96 10.67
CA ILE A 64 4.22 1.94 11.75
C ILE A 64 4.81 2.54 13.01
N SER A 65 3.94 3.03 13.89
CA SER A 65 4.30 3.43 15.23
C SER A 65 3.90 2.31 16.20
N ALA A 66 4.54 2.30 17.35
CA ALA A 66 4.24 1.36 18.41
C ALA A 66 4.01 2.13 19.69
N GLU A 67 2.92 1.82 20.37
CA GLU A 67 2.58 2.45 21.64
C GLU A 67 2.33 1.37 22.66
N LYS A 68 2.95 1.50 23.81
CA LYS A 68 2.82 0.51 24.84
C LYS A 68 1.48 0.62 25.55
N ASP A 69 0.79 -0.50 25.69
CA ASP A 69 -0.49 -0.59 26.41
C ASP A 69 -0.41 -1.78 27.34
N GLY A 70 -0.05 -1.50 28.60
CA GLY A 70 0.18 -2.56 29.57
C GLY A 70 1.39 -3.39 29.19
N ARG A 71 1.20 -4.69 28.97
CA ARG A 71 2.28 -5.60 28.60
C ARG A 71 2.42 -5.82 27.12
N ARG A 72 1.56 -5.18 26.31
CA ARG A 72 1.58 -5.37 24.88
C ARG A 72 1.80 -4.04 24.18
N TYR A 73 2.10 -4.11 22.90
CA TYR A 73 2.21 -2.94 22.05
C TYR A 73 1.01 -2.88 21.11
N LEU A 74 0.57 -1.65 20.87
CA LEU A 74 -0.45 -1.37 19.87
C LEU A 74 0.22 -0.63 18.72
N TYR A 75 -0.10 -1.01 17.52
CA TYR A 75 0.53 -0.49 16.30
C TYR A 75 -0.45 0.31 15.48
N SER A 76 0.04 1.39 14.91
CA SER A 76 -0.74 2.25 14.00
C SER A 76 0.10 2.57 12.77
N PRO A 77 -0.54 2.73 11.60
CA PRO A 77 0.22 3.04 10.40
C PRO A 77 0.76 4.47 10.42
N LEU A 78 2.00 4.64 10.01
CA LEU A 78 2.60 5.94 9.70
C LEU A 78 2.68 6.11 8.19
N LEU A 79 2.98 5.04 7.47
CA LEU A 79 2.94 5.04 6.01
C LEU A 79 1.48 5.10 5.58
N ARG A 80 1.13 6.09 4.75
CA ARG A 80 -0.23 6.22 4.24
C ARG A 80 -0.44 5.26 3.08
N ARG A 81 -1.61 4.65 3.03
CA ARG A 81 -1.95 3.71 1.96
C ARG A 81 -1.84 4.34 0.58
N GLU A 82 -2.30 5.59 0.45
CA GLU A 82 -2.20 6.34 -0.81
C GLU A 82 -0.76 6.48 -1.28
N ASP A 83 0.14 6.79 -0.36
CA ASP A 83 1.55 6.97 -0.70
C ASP A 83 2.18 5.65 -1.12
N TRP A 84 1.82 4.56 -0.45
CA TRP A 84 2.27 3.22 -0.83
C TRP A 84 1.75 2.84 -2.21
N LEU A 85 0.45 3.07 -2.47
CA LEU A 85 -0.16 2.76 -3.77
C LEU A 85 0.51 3.56 -4.88
N SER A 86 0.75 4.86 -4.65
CA SER A 86 1.43 5.70 -5.64
C SER A 86 2.81 5.17 -5.96
N SER A 87 3.57 4.84 -4.93
CA SER A 87 4.92 4.32 -5.09
C SER A 87 4.92 3.01 -5.89
N GLN A 88 4.01 2.08 -5.55
CA GLN A 88 3.92 0.81 -6.25
C GLN A 88 3.49 0.98 -7.71
N SER A 89 2.49 1.82 -7.93
CA SER A 89 1.96 2.06 -9.28
C SER A 89 3.00 2.71 -10.18
N LEU A 90 3.63 3.77 -9.70
CA LEU A 90 4.66 4.47 -10.48
C LEU A 90 5.88 3.58 -10.71
N GLY A 91 6.28 2.82 -9.70
CA GLY A 91 7.39 1.89 -9.85
C GLY A 91 7.14 0.82 -10.90
N LEU A 92 5.92 0.28 -10.91
CA LEU A 92 5.52 -0.72 -11.89
C LEU A 92 5.58 -0.14 -13.30
N ILE A 93 4.99 1.03 -13.48
CA ILE A 93 4.92 1.67 -14.78
C ILE A 93 6.33 2.05 -15.28
N ASP A 94 7.17 2.54 -14.38
CA ASP A 94 8.54 2.91 -14.74
C ASP A 94 9.38 1.69 -15.14
N ARG A 95 9.29 0.61 -14.36
CA ARG A 95 10.12 -0.57 -14.62
C ARG A 95 9.70 -1.36 -15.85
N LEU A 96 8.40 -1.51 -16.05
CA LEU A 96 7.88 -2.41 -17.07
C LEU A 96 7.41 -1.70 -18.32
N PHE A 97 7.05 -0.42 -18.22
CA PHE A 97 6.43 0.31 -19.32
C PHE A 97 7.12 1.65 -19.62
N GLN A 98 8.33 1.81 -19.13
CA GLN A 98 9.16 3.01 -19.37
C GLN A 98 8.42 4.31 -19.04
N GLY A 99 7.66 4.29 -17.95
CA GLY A 99 6.94 5.47 -17.49
C GLY A 99 5.69 5.80 -18.29
N ARG A 100 5.25 4.90 -19.18
CA ARG A 100 4.11 5.16 -20.06
C ARG A 100 2.91 4.33 -19.65
N LEU A 101 1.78 5.01 -19.47
CA LEU A 101 0.54 4.36 -19.05
C LEU A 101 -0.13 3.56 -20.17
N THR A 102 -0.08 4.09 -21.40
CA THR A 102 -0.78 3.47 -22.53
C THR A 102 -0.40 2.00 -22.76
N PRO A 103 0.88 1.62 -22.72
CA PRO A 103 1.23 0.21 -22.88
C PRO A 103 0.66 -0.68 -21.77
N LEU A 104 0.56 -0.16 -20.54
CA LEU A 104 -0.04 -0.91 -19.45
C LEU A 104 -1.52 -1.19 -19.72
N VAL A 105 -2.26 -0.17 -20.12
CA VAL A 105 -3.68 -0.30 -20.43
C VAL A 105 -3.88 -1.26 -21.60
N ALA A 106 -3.04 -1.14 -22.64
CA ALA A 106 -3.10 -2.02 -23.80
C ALA A 106 -2.87 -3.48 -23.42
N HIS A 107 -1.87 -3.73 -22.57
CA HIS A 107 -1.57 -5.08 -22.11
C HIS A 107 -2.73 -5.65 -21.30
N PHE A 108 -3.24 -4.85 -20.36
CA PHE A 108 -4.37 -5.26 -19.53
C PHE A 108 -5.59 -5.62 -20.41
N SER A 109 -5.92 -4.77 -21.39
CA SER A 109 -7.08 -4.96 -22.26
C SER A 109 -6.96 -6.22 -23.11
N ALA A 110 -5.75 -6.62 -23.47
CA ALA A 110 -5.50 -7.85 -24.23
C ALA A 110 -5.77 -9.09 -23.38
N GLN A 111 -5.55 -9.02 -22.07
CA GLN A 111 -5.74 -10.15 -21.17
C GLN A 111 -7.14 -10.20 -20.56
N ARG A 112 -7.74 -9.05 -20.38
CA ARG A 112 -9.07 -8.92 -19.79
C ARG A 112 -9.87 -7.89 -20.54
N LYS A 113 -11.15 -8.20 -20.75
CA LYS A 113 -12.05 -7.26 -21.39
C LYS A 113 -12.47 -6.20 -20.38
N LEU A 114 -12.32 -4.94 -20.73
CA LEU A 114 -12.81 -3.84 -19.91
C LEU A 114 -14.33 -3.84 -19.94
N SER A 115 -14.93 -3.69 -18.76
CA SER A 115 -16.40 -3.55 -18.69
C SER A 115 -16.82 -2.19 -19.23
N ALA A 116 -18.10 -2.07 -19.57
CA ALA A 116 -18.65 -0.79 -20.03
C ALA A 116 -18.51 0.28 -18.96
N ALA A 117 -18.68 -0.09 -17.69
CA ALA A 117 -18.56 0.85 -16.56
C ALA A 117 -17.12 1.32 -16.41
N GLU A 118 -16.15 0.40 -16.51
CA GLU A 118 -14.74 0.72 -16.41
C GLU A 118 -14.31 1.63 -17.55
N LEU A 119 -14.73 1.33 -18.76
CA LEU A 119 -14.39 2.12 -19.94
C LEU A 119 -14.97 3.53 -19.82
N LYS A 120 -16.20 3.65 -19.35
CA LYS A 120 -16.83 4.94 -19.13
C LYS A 120 -16.07 5.76 -18.09
N ALA A 121 -15.67 5.12 -17.01
CA ALA A 121 -14.91 5.78 -15.95
C ALA A 121 -13.56 6.28 -16.45
N LEU A 122 -12.86 5.48 -17.27
CA LEU A 122 -11.59 5.88 -17.86
C LEU A 122 -11.74 7.06 -18.80
N LYS A 123 -12.78 7.03 -19.65
CA LYS A 123 -13.04 8.14 -20.57
C LYS A 123 -13.33 9.43 -19.81
N GLN A 124 -14.09 9.34 -18.74
CA GLN A 124 -14.43 10.50 -17.92
C GLN A 124 -13.17 11.06 -17.24
N LEU A 125 -12.33 10.20 -16.71
CA LEU A 125 -11.09 10.59 -16.06
C LEU A 125 -10.18 11.35 -17.04
N ILE A 126 -10.03 10.82 -18.25
CA ILE A 126 -9.21 11.45 -19.29
C ILE A 126 -9.78 12.81 -19.65
N GLN A 127 -11.11 12.89 -19.84
CA GLN A 127 -11.76 14.14 -20.19
C GLN A 127 -11.59 15.18 -19.11
N ASP A 128 -11.75 14.79 -17.85
CA ASP A 128 -11.54 15.71 -16.72
C ASP A 128 -10.10 16.23 -16.68
N TYR A 129 -9.14 15.37 -16.97
CA TYR A 129 -7.73 15.74 -17.01
C TYR A 129 -7.47 16.76 -18.13
N GLU A 130 -8.06 16.56 -19.28
CA GLU A 130 -7.89 17.46 -20.42
C GLU A 130 -8.50 18.82 -20.19
N ASN A 131 -9.55 18.90 -19.38
CA ASN A 131 -10.27 20.13 -19.08
C ASN A 131 -9.66 20.92 -17.93
N ASP A 132 -8.64 20.38 -17.29
CA ASP A 132 -8.01 21.05 -16.13
C ASP A 132 -7.01 22.13 -16.50
#